data_06d937bdcc6d3db350f0775e61456723
#
_entry.id   06d937bdcc6d3db350f0775e61456723
#
_cell.length_a   1.000
_cell.length_b   1.000
_cell.length_c   1.000
_cell.angle_alpha   90.00
_cell.angle_beta   90.00
_cell.angle_gamma   90.00
#
_symmetry.space_group_name_H-M   'P 1'
#
loop_
_entity.id
_entity.type
_entity.pdbx_description
1 polymer ?
#
loop_
_entity_poly.entity_id
_entity_poly.type
_entity_poly.pdbx_seq_one_letter_code
_entity_poly.pdbx_strand_id
1 'polypeptide(L)'
;YEIVRLKENINQMQPSFSMEEANAAKDYILSGGFLTEYRHTRELEARLAEFIGIKHCFMVSNGTLAISAALLAVGITKDSKVLVPTYTMVATANAVRLLGATPVFVDVSESTNTISPEIVRAHIEEVDAVIHVSLNNRVKNLEEIVSICKQYKKPLVEDAAQSLGSTYKGQALGTFGDIATFSFSSPNKTN
;
A
#
# COMPACT_ATOMS: atom_id res chain seq x y z
N TYR A 1 -28.62 -7.95 -21.21
CA TYR A 1 -28.15 -7.17 -20.04
C TYR A 1 -28.88 -5.84 -20.06
N GLU A 2 -29.80 -5.59 -19.10
CA GLU A 2 -30.39 -4.27 -18.91
C GLU A 2 -29.37 -3.35 -18.28
N ILE A 3 -29.03 -2.27 -18.96
CA ILE A 3 -28.21 -1.20 -18.41
C ILE A 3 -29.11 -0.41 -17.46
N VAL A 4 -28.93 -0.60 -16.16
CA VAL A 4 -29.58 0.25 -15.16
C VAL A 4 -28.98 1.65 -15.27
N ARG A 5 -29.75 2.61 -15.79
CA ARG A 5 -29.38 4.03 -15.76
C ARG A 5 -29.54 4.51 -14.31
N LEU A 6 -28.41 4.76 -13.65
CA LEU A 6 -28.42 5.46 -12.37
C LEU A 6 -28.98 6.88 -12.57
N LYS A 7 -29.88 7.30 -11.70
CA LYS A 7 -30.48 8.65 -11.75
C LYS A 7 -29.48 9.74 -11.33
N GLU A 8 -28.37 9.36 -10.70
CA GLU A 8 -27.33 10.27 -10.22
C GLU A 8 -25.95 9.75 -10.67
N ASN A 9 -25.07 10.68 -11.03
CA ASN A 9 -23.68 10.34 -11.32
C ASN A 9 -22.96 9.99 -10.02
N ILE A 10 -22.44 8.78 -9.94
CA ILE A 10 -21.52 8.40 -8.85
C ILE A 10 -20.13 8.80 -9.29
N ASN A 11 -19.56 9.80 -8.62
CA ASN A 11 -18.18 10.21 -8.86
C ASN A 11 -17.23 9.13 -8.36
N GLN A 12 -16.30 8.71 -9.21
CA GLN A 12 -15.24 7.79 -8.80
C GLN A 12 -14.32 8.39 -7.74
N MET A 13 -14.18 9.70 -7.73
CA MET A 13 -13.28 10.46 -6.88
C MET A 13 -14.04 11.68 -6.32
N GLN A 14 -14.41 11.59 -5.07
CA GLN A 14 -15.05 12.72 -4.38
C GLN A 14 -14.47 12.83 -2.96
N PRO A 15 -13.59 13.85 -2.72
CA PRO A 15 -13.15 14.15 -1.36
C PRO A 15 -14.35 14.48 -0.47
N SER A 16 -14.38 13.90 0.72
CA SER A 16 -15.38 14.22 1.74
C SER A 16 -14.71 15.03 2.84
N PHE A 17 -14.99 16.32 2.86
CA PHE A 17 -14.54 17.23 3.90
C PHE A 17 -15.75 17.96 4.47
N SER A 18 -15.78 18.09 5.80
CA SER A 18 -16.80 18.81 6.54
C SER A 18 -16.23 20.11 7.14
N MET A 19 -17.10 20.87 7.81
CA MET A 19 -16.65 22.00 8.61
C MET A 19 -15.77 21.60 9.79
N GLU A 20 -15.82 20.33 10.21
CA GLU A 20 -15.00 19.81 11.29
C GLU A 20 -13.53 19.79 10.90
N GLU A 21 -13.18 19.19 9.76
CA GLU A 21 -11.80 19.18 9.24
C GLU A 21 -11.30 20.58 8.92
N ALA A 22 -12.15 21.42 8.33
CA ALA A 22 -11.80 22.80 8.01
C ALA A 22 -11.50 23.63 9.27
N ASN A 23 -12.32 23.50 10.32
CA ASN A 23 -12.09 24.19 11.58
C ASN A 23 -10.84 23.64 12.30
N ALA A 24 -10.64 22.32 12.34
CA ALA A 24 -9.45 21.74 12.94
C ALA A 24 -8.17 22.23 12.27
N ALA A 25 -8.12 22.28 10.94
CA ALA A 25 -7.00 22.83 10.20
C ALA A 25 -6.76 24.33 10.48
N LYS A 26 -7.82 25.12 10.49
CA LYS A 26 -7.78 26.55 10.83
C LYS A 26 -7.22 26.77 12.24
N ASP A 27 -7.76 26.07 13.22
CA ASP A 27 -7.38 26.23 14.62
C ASP A 27 -5.92 25.81 14.85
N TYR A 28 -5.47 24.76 14.16
CA TYR A 28 -4.08 24.35 14.20
C TYR A 28 -3.14 25.42 13.59
N ILE A 29 -3.48 25.99 12.44
CA ILE A 29 -2.71 27.07 11.80
C ILE A 29 -2.62 28.28 12.73
N LEU A 30 -3.75 28.68 13.32
CA LEU A 30 -3.82 29.84 14.21
C LEU A 30 -3.10 29.63 15.55
N SER A 31 -2.89 28.38 15.97
CA SER A 31 -2.14 28.05 17.20
C SER A 31 -0.63 28.32 17.08
N GLY A 32 -0.12 28.64 15.88
CA GLY A 32 1.31 28.85 15.64
C GLY A 32 2.14 27.56 15.71
N GLY A 33 1.51 26.39 15.63
CA GLY A 33 2.19 25.09 15.60
C GLY A 33 2.97 24.87 14.29
N PHE A 34 3.96 23.96 14.35
CA PHE A 34 4.67 23.52 13.14
C PHE A 34 3.69 22.83 12.18
N LEU A 35 3.73 23.22 10.89
CA LEU A 35 2.85 22.68 9.84
C LEU A 35 3.34 21.34 9.26
N THR A 36 4.49 20.85 9.72
CA THR A 36 5.09 19.58 9.25
C THR A 36 5.41 18.71 10.45
N GLU A 37 5.24 17.41 10.28
CA GLU A 37 5.69 16.30 11.16
C GLU A 37 5.74 16.63 12.68
N TYR A 38 4.62 16.97 13.27
CA TYR A 38 4.57 17.31 14.69
C TYR A 38 3.46 16.52 15.42
N ARG A 39 2.85 17.09 16.45
CA ARG A 39 1.91 16.42 17.35
C ARG A 39 0.82 15.62 16.64
N HIS A 40 0.16 16.19 15.64
CA HIS A 40 -0.93 15.50 14.94
C HIS A 40 -0.44 14.36 14.05
N THR A 41 0.77 14.48 13.48
CA THR A 41 1.39 13.37 12.76
C THR A 41 1.65 12.18 13.70
N ARG A 42 2.21 12.43 14.89
CA ARG A 42 2.47 11.39 15.90
C ARG A 42 1.18 10.74 16.40
N GLU A 43 0.15 11.55 16.62
CA GLU A 43 -1.17 11.05 17.01
C GLU A 43 -1.80 10.17 15.92
N LEU A 44 -1.71 10.59 14.65
CA LEU A 44 -2.19 9.81 13.51
C LEU A 44 -1.42 8.50 13.38
N GLU A 45 -0.09 8.51 13.49
CA GLU A 45 0.75 7.31 13.48
C GLU A 45 0.32 6.31 14.55
N ALA A 46 0.07 6.78 15.78
CA ALA A 46 -0.38 5.93 16.88
C ALA A 46 -1.77 5.34 16.63
N ARG A 47 -2.73 6.16 16.18
CA ARG A 47 -4.10 5.71 15.87
C ARG A 47 -4.14 4.73 14.70
N LEU A 48 -3.32 4.95 13.66
CA LEU A 48 -3.23 4.03 12.54
C LEU A 48 -2.60 2.70 12.96
N ALA A 49 -1.56 2.73 13.78
CA ALA A 49 -0.95 1.52 14.31
C ALA A 49 -1.96 0.68 15.11
N GLU A 50 -2.75 1.33 15.98
CA GLU A 50 -3.84 0.69 16.72
C GLU A 50 -4.93 0.15 15.79
N PHE A 51 -5.40 0.96 14.84
CA PHE A 51 -6.47 0.59 13.91
C PHE A 51 -6.11 -0.61 13.02
N ILE A 52 -4.87 -0.65 12.52
CA ILE A 52 -4.39 -1.75 11.67
C ILE A 52 -3.99 -2.98 12.51
N GLY A 53 -3.66 -2.78 13.80
CA GLY A 53 -3.18 -3.84 14.69
C GLY A 53 -1.69 -4.13 14.53
N ILE A 54 -0.86 -3.10 14.27
CA ILE A 54 0.60 -3.19 14.09
C ILE A 54 1.32 -2.38 15.18
N LYS A 55 2.60 -2.67 15.36
CA LYS A 55 3.41 -2.03 16.42
C LYS A 55 3.88 -0.61 16.05
N HIS A 56 4.22 -0.38 14.79
CA HIS A 56 4.83 0.86 14.33
C HIS A 56 4.18 1.34 13.05
N CYS A 57 3.89 2.63 12.98
CA CYS A 57 3.42 3.31 11.78
C CYS A 57 4.19 4.63 11.66
N PHE A 58 4.58 4.97 10.43
CA PHE A 58 5.32 6.20 10.14
C PHE A 58 4.66 6.91 8.95
N MET A 59 4.45 8.21 9.11
CA MET A 59 3.93 9.05 8.04
C MET A 59 5.06 9.53 7.14
N VAL A 60 4.82 9.46 5.84
CA VAL A 60 5.70 10.01 4.80
C VAL A 60 4.87 10.83 3.81
N SER A 61 5.53 11.56 2.92
CA SER A 61 4.87 12.56 2.06
C SER A 61 3.81 11.97 1.10
N ASN A 62 3.97 10.73 0.65
CA ASN A 62 3.04 10.04 -0.27
C ASN A 62 3.32 8.54 -0.34
N GLY A 63 2.39 7.79 -0.97
CA GLY A 63 2.50 6.32 -1.10
C GLY A 63 3.72 5.85 -1.90
N THR A 64 4.16 6.60 -2.92
CA THR A 64 5.36 6.23 -3.69
C THR A 64 6.61 6.24 -2.81
N LEU A 65 6.79 7.29 -2.02
CA LEU A 65 7.90 7.36 -1.06
C LEU A 65 7.74 6.37 0.09
N ALA A 66 6.51 6.02 0.48
CA ALA A 66 6.27 4.95 1.44
C ALA A 66 6.82 3.61 0.93
N ILE A 67 6.54 3.24 -0.32
CA ILE A 67 7.07 2.01 -0.93
C ILE A 67 8.61 2.07 -1.01
N SER A 68 9.18 3.19 -1.45
CA SER A 68 10.65 3.35 -1.49
C SER A 68 11.27 3.21 -0.10
N ALA A 69 10.68 3.82 0.92
CA ALA A 69 11.16 3.71 2.30
C ALA A 69 11.04 2.27 2.84
N ALA A 70 9.94 1.57 2.54
CA ALA A 70 9.75 0.18 2.91
C ALA A 70 10.81 -0.72 2.25
N LEU A 71 11.08 -0.52 0.97
CA LEU A 71 12.11 -1.26 0.24
C LEU A 71 13.51 -1.01 0.81
N LEU A 72 13.85 0.24 1.13
CA LEU A 72 15.12 0.57 1.82
C LEU A 72 15.22 -0.13 3.17
N ALA A 73 14.14 -0.14 3.95
CA ALA A 73 14.11 -0.75 5.28
C ALA A 73 14.32 -2.27 5.24
N VAL A 74 13.93 -2.94 4.15
CA VAL A 74 14.19 -4.37 3.94
C VAL A 74 15.51 -4.64 3.20
N GLY A 75 16.34 -3.62 3.00
CA GLY A 75 17.71 -3.77 2.47
C GLY A 75 17.85 -3.69 0.96
N ILE A 76 16.84 -3.20 0.23
CA ILE A 76 16.92 -3.02 -1.23
C ILE A 76 17.85 -1.84 -1.58
N THR A 77 18.76 -2.10 -2.51
CA THR A 77 19.75 -1.16 -3.01
C THR A 77 19.67 -1.00 -4.53
N LYS A 78 20.55 -0.17 -5.11
CA LYS A 78 20.60 0.08 -6.57
C LYS A 78 20.85 -1.17 -7.43
N ASP A 79 21.48 -2.20 -6.88
CA ASP A 79 21.80 -3.43 -7.61
C ASP A 79 20.74 -4.53 -7.40
N SER A 80 19.74 -4.26 -6.57
CA SER A 80 18.69 -5.21 -6.22
C SER A 80 17.63 -5.33 -7.33
N LYS A 81 16.98 -6.48 -7.34
CA LYS A 81 15.84 -6.79 -8.20
C LYS A 81 14.60 -6.97 -7.34
N VAL A 82 13.49 -6.36 -7.73
CA VAL A 82 12.22 -6.43 -6.98
C VAL A 82 11.11 -6.92 -7.89
N LEU A 83 10.43 -7.99 -7.48
CA LEU A 83 9.27 -8.51 -8.19
C LEU A 83 8.09 -7.55 -8.05
N VAL A 84 7.53 -7.13 -9.18
CA VAL A 84 6.45 -6.14 -9.27
C VAL A 84 5.38 -6.64 -10.24
N PRO A 85 4.08 -6.63 -9.89
CA PRO A 85 3.03 -6.95 -10.84
C PRO A 85 2.99 -5.92 -11.99
N THR A 86 2.70 -6.36 -13.21
CA THR A 86 2.48 -5.47 -14.36
C THR A 86 1.19 -4.66 -14.23
N TYR A 87 0.19 -5.22 -13.56
CA TYR A 87 -1.09 -4.55 -13.32
C TYR A 87 -1.12 -3.92 -11.93
N THR A 88 -0.64 -2.68 -11.87
CA THR A 88 -0.59 -1.86 -10.66
C THR A 88 -0.56 -0.37 -11.01
N MET A 89 -0.63 0.48 -10.01
CA MET A 89 -0.31 1.90 -10.16
C MET A 89 1.18 2.05 -10.54
N VAL A 90 1.47 2.92 -11.48
CA VAL A 90 2.87 3.18 -11.92
C VAL A 90 3.80 3.57 -10.76
N ALA A 91 3.25 4.09 -9.67
CA ALA A 91 3.96 4.44 -8.45
C ALA A 91 4.72 3.26 -7.85
N THR A 92 4.17 2.04 -7.90
CA THR A 92 4.80 0.83 -7.36
C THR A 92 6.13 0.54 -8.06
N ALA A 93 6.15 0.55 -9.39
CA ALA A 93 7.38 0.34 -10.17
C ALA A 93 8.35 1.52 -10.04
N ASN A 94 7.84 2.76 -10.04
CA ASN A 94 8.66 3.95 -9.89
C ASN A 94 9.35 3.99 -8.52
N ALA A 95 8.71 3.52 -7.47
CA ALA A 95 9.31 3.44 -6.13
C ALA A 95 10.59 2.56 -6.12
N VAL A 96 10.59 1.45 -6.86
CA VAL A 96 11.76 0.59 -7.06
C VAL A 96 12.85 1.35 -7.82
N ARG A 97 12.48 2.00 -8.92
CA ARG A 97 13.43 2.74 -9.77
C ARG A 97 14.04 3.96 -9.08
N LEU A 98 13.31 4.61 -8.17
CA LEU A 98 13.85 5.72 -7.35
C LEU A 98 15.06 5.30 -6.51
N LEU A 99 15.16 4.03 -6.14
CA LEU A 99 16.30 3.46 -5.42
C LEU A 99 17.45 3.03 -6.34
N GLY A 100 17.29 3.16 -7.66
CA GLY A 100 18.21 2.60 -8.64
C GLY A 100 18.07 1.09 -8.80
N ALA A 101 17.14 0.44 -8.11
CA ALA A 101 16.86 -0.99 -8.23
C ALA A 101 16.09 -1.31 -9.52
N THR A 102 16.11 -2.58 -9.90
CA THR A 102 15.46 -3.08 -11.12
C THR A 102 14.12 -3.73 -10.80
N PRO A 103 12.98 -3.20 -11.28
CA PRO A 103 11.71 -3.90 -11.18
C PRO A 103 11.70 -5.08 -12.16
N VAL A 104 11.43 -6.27 -11.65
CA VAL A 104 11.17 -7.49 -12.43
C VAL A 104 9.65 -7.61 -12.56
N PHE A 105 9.16 -7.30 -13.73
CA PHE A 105 7.73 -7.32 -13.98
C PHE A 105 7.23 -8.73 -14.21
N VAL A 106 6.13 -9.07 -13.54
CA VAL A 106 5.45 -10.35 -13.69
C VAL A 106 3.97 -10.13 -13.99
N ASP A 107 3.38 -11.07 -14.66
CA ASP A 107 1.95 -11.03 -14.96
C ASP A 107 1.10 -11.26 -13.70
N VAL A 108 -0.19 -11.01 -13.82
CA VAL A 108 -1.16 -11.22 -12.75
C VAL A 108 -2.14 -12.33 -13.15
N SER A 109 -2.74 -12.95 -12.15
CA SER A 109 -3.80 -13.93 -12.39
C SER A 109 -5.04 -13.23 -12.99
N GLU A 110 -5.57 -13.74 -14.10
CA GLU A 110 -6.78 -13.24 -14.74
C GLU A 110 -8.00 -13.19 -13.79
N SER A 111 -8.07 -14.13 -12.85
CA SER A 111 -9.21 -14.23 -11.93
C SER A 111 -9.18 -13.21 -10.80
N THR A 112 -7.99 -12.68 -10.45
CA THR A 112 -7.82 -11.80 -9.28
C THR A 112 -7.19 -10.46 -9.60
N ASN A 113 -6.50 -10.35 -10.74
CA ASN A 113 -5.66 -9.20 -11.10
C ASN A 113 -4.55 -8.92 -10.05
N THR A 114 -4.13 -9.95 -9.31
CA THR A 114 -2.99 -9.90 -8.38
C THR A 114 -1.98 -11.00 -8.72
N ILE A 115 -0.77 -10.89 -8.24
CA ILE A 115 0.23 -11.97 -8.39
C ILE A 115 -0.28 -13.24 -7.69
N SER A 116 0.02 -14.39 -8.28
CA SER A 116 -0.33 -15.69 -7.69
C SER A 116 0.89 -16.36 -7.04
N PRO A 117 0.69 -17.35 -6.14
CA PRO A 117 1.79 -18.13 -5.58
C PRO A 117 2.67 -18.79 -6.63
N GLU A 118 2.08 -19.26 -7.74
CA GLU A 118 2.82 -19.93 -8.83
C GLU A 118 3.76 -18.93 -9.52
N ILE A 119 3.28 -17.71 -9.78
CA ILE A 119 4.08 -16.63 -10.37
C ILE A 119 5.25 -16.29 -9.44
N VAL A 120 4.98 -16.14 -8.14
CA VAL A 120 6.03 -15.84 -7.16
C VAL A 120 7.07 -16.97 -7.13
N ARG A 121 6.65 -18.26 -7.07
CA ARG A 121 7.58 -19.41 -7.08
C ARG A 121 8.48 -19.42 -8.32
N ALA A 122 7.94 -19.07 -9.48
CA ALA A 122 8.70 -19.09 -10.72
C ALA A 122 9.84 -18.06 -10.76
N HIS A 123 9.73 -16.96 -9.97
CA HIS A 123 10.68 -15.85 -10.04
C HIS A 123 11.41 -15.54 -8.74
N ILE A 124 11.07 -16.22 -7.62
CA ILE A 124 11.55 -15.85 -6.29
C ILE A 124 13.09 -15.93 -6.13
N GLU A 125 13.74 -16.84 -6.86
CA GLU A 125 15.20 -16.99 -6.81
C GLU A 125 15.94 -15.87 -7.54
N GLU A 126 15.27 -15.19 -8.49
CA GLU A 126 15.84 -14.15 -9.34
C GLU A 126 15.74 -12.74 -8.74
N VAL A 127 15.00 -12.60 -7.62
CA VAL A 127 14.70 -11.30 -7.01
C VAL A 127 15.15 -11.22 -5.55
N ASP A 128 15.30 -10.01 -5.05
CA ASP A 128 15.71 -9.72 -3.67
C ASP A 128 14.54 -9.37 -2.77
N ALA A 129 13.42 -8.96 -3.35
CA ALA A 129 12.17 -8.70 -2.64
C ALA A 129 10.95 -8.90 -3.54
N VAL A 130 9.79 -9.06 -2.93
CA VAL A 130 8.48 -9.16 -3.61
C VAL A 130 7.60 -8.01 -3.15
N ILE A 131 6.92 -7.35 -4.10
CA ILE A 131 5.82 -6.44 -3.79
C ILE A 131 4.50 -7.11 -4.16
N HIS A 132 3.63 -7.32 -3.17
CA HIS A 132 2.24 -7.70 -3.38
C HIS A 132 1.38 -6.45 -3.36
N VAL A 133 0.54 -6.26 -4.39
CA VAL A 133 -0.36 -5.11 -4.51
C VAL A 133 -1.79 -5.57 -4.32
N SER A 134 -2.46 -5.03 -3.30
CA SER A 134 -3.89 -5.30 -3.04
C SER A 134 -4.76 -4.31 -3.83
N LEU A 135 -4.66 -4.36 -5.17
CA LEU A 135 -5.36 -3.44 -6.07
C LEU A 135 -6.88 -3.61 -5.96
N ASN A 136 -7.60 -2.52 -5.72
CA ASN A 136 -9.05 -2.53 -5.52
C ASN A 136 -9.52 -3.54 -4.45
N ASN A 137 -8.77 -3.70 -3.37
CA ASN A 137 -9.00 -4.65 -2.28
C ASN A 137 -8.99 -6.13 -2.72
N ARG A 138 -8.43 -6.45 -3.87
CA ARG A 138 -8.35 -7.82 -4.37
C ARG A 138 -7.16 -8.54 -3.77
N VAL A 139 -7.43 -9.66 -3.15
CA VAL A 139 -6.42 -10.53 -2.52
C VAL A 139 -6.85 -11.98 -2.66
N LYS A 140 -5.90 -12.84 -3.00
CA LYS A 140 -6.12 -14.30 -3.00
C LYS A 140 -4.79 -15.01 -2.67
N ASN A 141 -4.86 -16.03 -1.81
CA ASN A 141 -3.71 -16.88 -1.45
C ASN A 141 -2.49 -16.09 -0.92
N LEU A 142 -2.74 -14.96 -0.23
CA LEU A 142 -1.65 -14.12 0.28
C LEU A 142 -0.79 -14.85 1.32
N GLU A 143 -1.39 -15.71 2.15
CA GLU A 143 -0.69 -16.53 3.12
C GLU A 143 0.30 -17.51 2.47
N GLU A 144 -0.01 -18.02 1.27
CA GLU A 144 0.91 -18.86 0.52
C GLU A 144 2.07 -18.06 -0.05
N ILE A 145 1.82 -16.85 -0.56
CA ILE A 145 2.87 -15.92 -0.99
C ILE A 145 3.81 -15.60 0.19
N VAL A 146 3.27 -15.29 1.36
CA VAL A 146 4.04 -15.06 2.59
C VAL A 146 4.92 -16.28 2.91
N SER A 147 4.34 -17.49 2.82
CA SER A 147 5.07 -18.75 3.07
C SER A 147 6.23 -18.93 2.11
N ILE A 148 6.02 -18.67 0.81
CA ILE A 148 7.07 -18.75 -0.21
C ILE A 148 8.18 -17.73 0.11
N CYS A 149 7.83 -16.47 0.35
CA CYS A 149 8.80 -15.44 0.66
C CYS A 149 9.65 -15.80 1.89
N LYS A 150 9.03 -16.34 2.95
CA LYS A 150 9.74 -16.82 4.15
C LYS A 150 10.66 -18.02 3.85
N GLN A 151 10.19 -18.98 3.06
CA GLN A 151 10.98 -20.16 2.69
C GLN A 151 12.27 -19.74 1.96
N TYR A 152 12.18 -18.79 1.05
CA TYR A 152 13.31 -18.27 0.27
C TYR A 152 14.05 -17.09 0.94
N LYS A 153 13.63 -16.71 2.15
CA LYS A 153 14.21 -15.56 2.90
C LYS A 153 14.20 -14.27 2.09
N LYS A 154 13.14 -14.04 1.33
CA LYS A 154 12.94 -12.81 0.57
C LYS A 154 11.87 -11.96 1.26
N PRO A 155 12.13 -10.68 1.53
CA PRO A 155 11.14 -9.80 2.15
C PRO A 155 9.92 -9.60 1.23
N LEU A 156 8.74 -9.54 1.87
CA LEU A 156 7.47 -9.21 1.23
C LEU A 156 7.04 -7.81 1.68
N VAL A 157 6.92 -6.89 0.73
CA VAL A 157 6.33 -5.58 0.92
C VAL A 157 4.89 -5.60 0.43
N GLU A 158 3.93 -5.20 1.27
CA GLU A 158 2.54 -5.03 0.87
C GLU A 158 2.29 -3.59 0.41
N ASP A 159 2.01 -3.40 -0.87
CA ASP A 159 1.40 -2.17 -1.37
C ASP A 159 -0.12 -2.24 -1.13
N ALA A 160 -0.52 -1.81 0.05
CA ALA A 160 -1.91 -1.73 0.50
C ALA A 160 -2.50 -0.32 0.30
N ALA A 161 -1.98 0.42 -0.68
CA ALA A 161 -2.39 1.79 -0.97
C ALA A 161 -3.90 1.94 -1.17
N GLN A 162 -4.61 0.90 -1.58
CA GLN A 162 -6.06 0.90 -1.80
C GLN A 162 -6.84 0.02 -0.81
N SER A 163 -6.22 -0.39 0.31
CA SER A 163 -6.77 -1.46 1.15
C SER A 163 -6.79 -1.13 2.64
N LEU A 164 -6.67 0.15 3.01
CA LEU A 164 -6.76 0.57 4.42
C LEU A 164 -8.15 0.19 4.98
N GLY A 165 -8.16 -0.53 6.11
CA GLY A 165 -9.37 -1.00 6.77
C GLY A 165 -9.97 -2.29 6.18
N SER A 166 -9.42 -2.80 5.07
CA SER A 166 -9.86 -4.07 4.50
C SER A 166 -9.20 -5.27 5.20
N THR A 167 -9.90 -6.39 5.19
CA THR A 167 -9.42 -7.64 5.79
C THR A 167 -9.42 -8.79 4.78
N TYR A 168 -8.49 -9.73 4.97
CA TYR A 168 -8.45 -10.99 4.26
C TYR A 168 -8.42 -12.13 5.29
N LYS A 169 -9.40 -13.02 5.24
CA LYS A 169 -9.59 -14.11 6.22
C LYS A 169 -9.59 -13.63 7.70
N GLY A 170 -10.16 -12.45 7.94
CA GLY A 170 -10.25 -11.86 9.29
C GLY A 170 -9.01 -11.13 9.78
N GLN A 171 -7.93 -11.10 9.01
CA GLN A 171 -6.71 -10.35 9.31
C GLN A 171 -6.62 -9.09 8.44
N ALA A 172 -6.23 -7.96 9.01
CA ALA A 172 -6.11 -6.69 8.29
C ALA A 172 -5.08 -6.78 7.16
N LEU A 173 -5.42 -6.25 5.98
CA LEU A 173 -4.44 -6.09 4.90
C LEU A 173 -3.36 -5.08 5.33
N GLY A 174 -2.12 -5.38 4.97
CA GLY A 174 -0.94 -4.66 5.46
C GLY A 174 -0.32 -5.25 6.73
N THR A 175 -0.77 -6.44 7.16
CA THR A 175 -0.19 -7.16 8.32
C THR A 175 0.35 -8.54 7.98
N PHE A 176 0.40 -8.90 6.70
CA PHE A 176 0.86 -10.22 6.23
C PHE A 176 2.34 -10.22 5.88
N GLY A 177 2.83 -9.17 5.23
CA GLY A 177 4.22 -9.01 4.84
C GLY A 177 5.13 -8.50 5.95
N ASP A 178 6.38 -8.24 5.61
CA ASP A 178 7.36 -7.70 6.55
C ASP A 178 7.13 -6.20 6.80
N ILE A 179 6.71 -5.48 5.77
CA ILE A 179 6.33 -4.06 5.82
C ILE A 179 5.15 -3.84 4.89
N ALA A 180 4.25 -2.95 5.28
CA ALA A 180 3.16 -2.50 4.43
C ALA A 180 3.18 -1.00 4.21
N THR A 181 2.64 -0.58 3.08
CA THR A 181 2.50 0.82 2.72
C THR A 181 1.05 1.15 2.38
N PHE A 182 0.60 2.30 2.85
CA PHE A 182 -0.73 2.82 2.60
C PHE A 182 -0.62 4.20 1.94
N SER A 183 -1.72 4.67 1.37
CA SER A 183 -1.77 6.01 0.81
C SER A 183 -3.12 6.65 1.12
N PHE A 184 -3.16 7.91 1.43
CA PHE A 184 -4.40 8.68 1.63
C PHE A 184 -4.85 9.45 0.39
N SER A 185 -4.12 9.32 -0.73
CA SER A 185 -4.46 9.99 -1.99
C SER A 185 -5.51 9.27 -2.83
N SER A 186 -5.93 8.06 -2.43
CA SER A 186 -6.97 7.32 -3.15
C SER A 186 -8.36 7.76 -2.72
N PRO A 187 -9.25 8.03 -3.67
CA PRO A 187 -10.63 8.44 -3.39
C PRO A 187 -11.51 7.33 -2.80
N ASN A 188 -11.08 6.09 -2.85
CA ASN A 188 -11.86 4.92 -2.42
C ASN A 188 -11.74 4.62 -0.92
N LYS A 189 -11.16 5.52 -0.12
CA LYS A 189 -10.86 5.26 1.29
C LYS A 189 -11.80 5.93 2.28
N THR A 190 -12.83 6.55 1.82
CA THR A 190 -13.73 7.38 2.63
C THR A 190 -15.11 6.77 2.80
N ASN A 191 -15.20 5.45 2.95
CA ASN A 191 -16.48 4.84 3.40
C ASN A 191 -16.21 3.94 4.57
#